data_028c834286126ea2b6f2d35c793f62fb
#
_entry.id   028c834286126ea2b6f2d35c793f62fb
#
_cell.length_a   1.000
_cell.length_b   1.000
_cell.length_c   1.000
_cell.angle_alpha   90.00
_cell.angle_beta   90.00
_cell.angle_gamma   90.00
#
_symmetry.space_group_name_H-M   'P 1'
#
loop_
_entity.id
_entity.type
_entity.pdbx_description
1 polymer ?
#
loop_
_entity_poly.entity_id
_entity_poly.type
_entity_poly.pdbx_seq_one_letter_code
_entity_poly.pdbx_strand_id
1 'polypeptide(L)'
;MRRTKAEAEQTRNDILKAALILFDEQGYAQTTLSTIARKAKVTRGAIYWHFENKEEILAALAQAQFTELNSQINAAIAAPDTWQNLADNFIAYFRGLLKNPDRLRFCCIFNQHGRIPALEKLYRDYTALWQAQSREAVQRGKENGELHRDADPEYLYFYLMMIFTGLVELCLDQPDAPHLAQYCERVIRDTIALMQTL
;
A
#
# COMPACT_ATOMS: atom_id res chain seq x y z
N MET A 1 35.93 11.75 0.91
CA MET A 1 35.75 10.51 0.13
C MET A 1 34.34 10.56 -0.47
N ARG A 2 34.20 10.41 -1.78
CA ARG A 2 32.88 10.48 -2.45
C ARG A 2 32.17 9.15 -2.20
N ARG A 3 30.98 9.19 -1.55
CA ARG A 3 30.17 7.98 -1.33
C ARG A 3 29.79 7.32 -2.66
N THR A 4 29.81 6.00 -2.70
CA THR A 4 29.32 5.23 -3.85
C THR A 4 27.80 5.34 -3.97
N LYS A 5 27.24 5.07 -5.16
CA LYS A 5 25.78 5.04 -5.36
C LYS A 5 25.10 4.04 -4.43
N ALA A 6 25.72 2.88 -4.19
CA ALA A 6 25.20 1.86 -3.28
C ALA A 6 25.17 2.32 -1.81
N GLU A 7 26.22 3.01 -1.34
CA GLU A 7 26.25 3.58 0.02
C GLU A 7 25.21 4.68 0.21
N ALA A 8 24.96 5.48 -0.82
CA ALA A 8 23.92 6.51 -0.79
C ALA A 8 22.52 5.87 -0.71
N GLU A 9 22.24 4.83 -1.50
CA GLU A 9 20.99 4.10 -1.47
C GLU A 9 20.77 3.38 -0.12
N GLN A 10 21.80 2.75 0.43
CA GLN A 10 21.73 2.16 1.76
C GLN A 10 21.40 3.21 2.82
N THR A 11 22.05 4.37 2.77
CA THR A 11 21.76 5.49 3.71
C THR A 11 20.31 5.95 3.59
N ARG A 12 19.79 6.06 2.36
CA ARG A 12 18.39 6.43 2.11
C ARG A 12 17.42 5.41 2.72
N ASN A 13 17.69 4.13 2.56
CA ASN A 13 16.87 3.05 3.11
C ASN A 13 16.91 3.02 4.65
N ASP A 14 18.07 3.26 5.26
CA ASP A 14 18.22 3.38 6.72
C ASP A 14 17.40 4.56 7.27
N ILE A 15 17.37 5.70 6.56
CA ILE A 15 16.54 6.86 6.93
C ILE A 15 15.05 6.51 6.84
N LEU A 16 14.60 5.88 5.75
CA LEU A 16 13.20 5.47 5.57
C LEU A 16 12.76 4.49 6.67
N LYS A 17 13.58 3.50 6.98
CA LYS A 17 13.28 2.53 8.05
C LYS A 17 13.21 3.19 9.42
N ALA A 18 14.15 4.09 9.74
CA ALA A 18 14.14 4.84 11.00
C ALA A 18 12.91 5.75 11.11
N ALA A 19 12.52 6.41 10.02
CA ALA A 19 11.36 7.27 9.97
C ALA A 19 10.06 6.47 10.18
N LEU A 20 9.91 5.33 9.51
CA LEU A 20 8.76 4.44 9.66
C LEU A 20 8.55 4.02 11.11
N ILE A 21 9.62 3.59 11.78
CA ILE A 21 9.57 3.20 13.19
C ILE A 21 9.16 4.38 14.07
N LEU A 22 9.75 5.57 13.87
CA LEU A 22 9.44 6.74 14.68
C LEU A 22 8.04 7.29 14.44
N PHE A 23 7.54 7.26 13.19
CA PHE A 23 6.16 7.64 12.88
C PHE A 23 5.14 6.74 13.57
N ASP A 24 5.44 5.44 13.68
CA ASP A 24 4.62 4.45 14.38
C ASP A 24 4.70 4.63 15.91
N GLU A 25 5.93 4.69 16.48
CA GLU A 25 6.16 4.70 17.95
C GLU A 25 5.72 6.00 18.64
N GLN A 26 5.95 7.16 18.03
CA GLN A 26 5.71 8.47 18.66
C GLN A 26 4.79 9.40 17.85
N GLY A 27 4.32 8.94 16.70
CA GLY A 27 3.45 9.68 15.81
C GLY A 27 4.21 10.62 14.86
N TYR A 28 3.56 10.89 13.71
CA TYR A 28 4.13 11.77 12.67
C TYR A 28 4.41 13.18 13.17
N ALA A 29 3.51 13.79 13.94
CA ALA A 29 3.63 15.18 14.39
C ALA A 29 4.86 15.41 15.28
N GLN A 30 5.14 14.47 16.19
CA GLN A 30 6.25 14.57 17.16
C GLN A 30 7.61 14.20 16.55
N THR A 31 7.63 13.53 15.41
CA THR A 31 8.86 13.11 14.75
C THR A 31 9.51 14.26 14.00
N THR A 32 10.83 14.42 14.15
CA THR A 32 11.63 15.44 13.46
C THR A 32 12.72 14.79 12.60
N LEU A 33 13.22 15.51 11.57
CA LEU A 33 14.38 15.03 10.79
C LEU A 33 15.59 14.75 11.66
N SER A 34 15.78 15.52 12.74
CA SER A 34 16.88 15.31 13.69
C SER A 34 16.74 14.00 14.49
N THR A 35 15.52 13.65 14.92
CA THR A 35 15.27 12.37 15.60
C THR A 35 15.43 11.19 14.65
N ILE A 36 14.99 11.34 13.40
CA ILE A 36 15.18 10.33 12.34
C ILE A 36 16.67 10.13 12.06
N ALA A 37 17.45 11.21 11.86
CA ALA A 37 18.88 11.11 11.62
C ALA A 37 19.62 10.36 12.75
N ARG A 38 19.28 10.66 14.01
CA ARG A 38 19.83 9.98 15.18
C ARG A 38 19.47 8.49 15.21
N LYS A 39 18.21 8.12 14.94
CA LYS A 39 17.74 6.72 14.89
C LYS A 39 18.40 5.94 13.73
N ALA A 40 18.56 6.58 12.58
CA ALA A 40 19.23 6.04 11.39
C ALA A 40 20.78 6.02 11.53
N LYS A 41 21.35 6.59 12.62
CA LYS A 41 22.80 6.73 12.83
C LYS A 41 23.51 7.47 11.70
N VAL A 42 22.86 8.48 11.14
CA VAL A 42 23.42 9.36 10.10
C VAL A 42 23.58 10.79 10.61
N THR A 43 24.40 11.59 9.92
CA THR A 43 24.56 13.01 10.25
C THR A 43 23.32 13.81 9.82
N ARG A 44 23.10 15.00 10.44
CA ARG A 44 22.05 15.93 9.99
C ARG A 44 22.24 16.34 8.52
N GLY A 45 23.47 16.58 8.07
CA GLY A 45 23.75 16.89 6.68
C GLY A 45 23.39 15.74 5.74
N ALA A 46 23.59 14.49 6.17
CA ALA A 46 23.24 13.33 5.36
C ALA A 46 21.71 13.17 5.15
N ILE A 47 20.89 13.45 6.16
CA ILE A 47 19.44 13.38 5.99
C ILE A 47 18.94 14.48 5.06
N TYR A 48 19.42 15.72 5.17
CA TYR A 48 19.07 16.83 4.29
C TYR A 48 19.55 16.67 2.85
N TRP A 49 20.58 15.82 2.63
CA TRP A 49 21.00 15.46 1.26
C TRP A 49 19.99 14.51 0.57
N HIS A 50 19.24 13.71 1.34
CA HIS A 50 18.27 12.75 0.82
C HIS A 50 16.82 13.27 0.83
N PHE A 51 16.45 14.09 1.83
CA PHE A 51 15.08 14.54 2.07
C PHE A 51 15.06 15.96 2.65
N GLU A 52 14.28 16.84 2.03
CA GLU A 52 14.11 18.22 2.49
C GLU A 52 13.22 18.31 3.73
N ASN A 53 12.20 17.45 3.82
CA ASN A 53 11.18 17.48 4.87
C ASN A 53 10.62 16.08 5.15
N LYS A 54 9.72 15.99 6.14
CA LYS A 54 9.06 14.74 6.54
C LYS A 54 8.07 14.24 5.49
N GLU A 55 7.47 15.14 4.76
CA GLU A 55 6.51 14.88 3.70
C GLU A 55 7.16 14.07 2.56
N GLU A 56 8.40 14.41 2.18
CA GLU A 56 9.15 13.64 1.19
C GLU A 56 9.50 12.23 1.67
N ILE A 57 9.84 12.08 2.95
CA ILE A 57 10.06 10.76 3.55
C ILE A 57 8.77 9.93 3.49
N LEU A 58 7.63 10.54 3.84
CA LEU A 58 6.34 9.87 3.83
C LEU A 58 5.92 9.47 2.40
N ALA A 59 6.14 10.35 1.42
CA ALA A 59 5.91 10.05 0.00
C ALA A 59 6.81 8.91 -0.49
N ALA A 60 8.09 8.90 -0.09
CA ALA A 60 9.02 7.83 -0.44
C ALA A 60 8.63 6.49 0.20
N LEU A 61 8.12 6.48 1.43
CA LEU A 61 7.58 5.29 2.08
C LEU A 61 6.35 4.77 1.33
N ALA A 62 5.40 5.64 0.96
CA ALA A 62 4.23 5.26 0.18
C ALA A 62 4.63 4.71 -1.20
N GLN A 63 5.55 5.36 -1.88
CA GLN A 63 6.07 4.88 -3.15
C GLN A 63 6.70 3.49 -3.02
N ALA A 64 7.52 3.25 -2.00
CA ALA A 64 8.16 1.95 -1.78
C ALA A 64 7.14 0.83 -1.52
N GLN A 65 6.01 1.13 -0.84
CA GLN A 65 4.97 0.14 -0.55
C GLN A 65 4.04 -0.13 -1.73
N PHE A 66 3.71 0.88 -2.52
CA PHE A 66 2.66 0.75 -3.54
C PHE A 66 3.20 0.54 -4.96
N THR A 67 4.49 0.79 -5.25
CA THR A 67 5.04 0.61 -6.59
C THR A 67 4.89 -0.83 -7.07
N GLU A 68 5.29 -1.80 -6.25
CA GLU A 68 5.18 -3.23 -6.59
C GLU A 68 3.72 -3.65 -6.73
N LEU A 69 2.86 -3.27 -5.78
CA LEU A 69 1.43 -3.58 -5.81
C LEU A 69 0.77 -3.03 -7.09
N ASN A 70 1.02 -1.77 -7.42
CA ASN A 70 0.44 -1.14 -8.61
C ASN A 70 0.94 -1.79 -9.91
N SER A 71 2.23 -2.19 -9.95
CA SER A 71 2.79 -2.90 -11.09
C SER A 71 2.12 -4.27 -11.29
N GLN A 72 1.88 -5.01 -10.21
CA GLN A 72 1.21 -6.30 -10.23
C GLN A 72 -0.27 -6.17 -10.61
N ILE A 73 -0.97 -5.14 -10.12
CA ILE A 73 -2.35 -4.84 -10.52
C ILE A 73 -2.41 -4.55 -12.03
N ASN A 74 -1.54 -3.69 -12.54
CA ASN A 74 -1.51 -3.39 -13.98
C ASN A 74 -1.21 -4.63 -14.83
N ALA A 75 -0.30 -5.50 -14.39
CA ALA A 75 -0.02 -6.75 -15.07
C ALA A 75 -1.23 -7.71 -15.05
N ALA A 76 -1.97 -7.78 -13.95
CA ALA A 76 -3.19 -8.57 -13.84
C ALA A 76 -4.30 -8.05 -14.77
N ILE A 77 -4.47 -6.73 -14.85
CA ILE A 77 -5.45 -6.09 -15.75
C ILE A 77 -5.13 -6.39 -17.23
N ALA A 78 -3.84 -6.43 -17.58
CA ALA A 78 -3.41 -6.72 -18.95
C ALA A 78 -3.48 -8.21 -19.32
N ALA A 79 -3.64 -9.10 -18.37
CA ALA A 79 -3.71 -10.56 -18.60
C ALA A 79 -5.12 -11.03 -19.00
N PRO A 80 -5.24 -12.18 -19.69
CA PRO A 80 -6.53 -12.73 -20.12
C PRO A 80 -7.51 -13.02 -18.96
N ASP A 81 -7.00 -13.56 -17.85
CA ASP A 81 -7.79 -13.92 -16.67
C ASP A 81 -7.69 -12.80 -15.62
N THR A 82 -8.18 -11.61 -15.98
CA THR A 82 -8.03 -10.37 -15.20
C THR A 82 -8.44 -10.54 -13.74
N TRP A 83 -9.65 -11.04 -13.50
CA TRP A 83 -10.20 -11.10 -12.13
C TRP A 83 -9.56 -12.19 -11.28
N GLN A 84 -9.18 -13.33 -11.88
CA GLN A 84 -8.42 -14.36 -11.17
C GLN A 84 -7.02 -13.85 -10.77
N ASN A 85 -6.33 -13.16 -11.68
CA ASN A 85 -5.01 -12.59 -11.41
C ASN A 85 -5.06 -11.48 -10.36
N LEU A 86 -6.12 -10.65 -10.36
CA LEU A 86 -6.35 -9.65 -9.30
C LEU A 86 -6.56 -10.33 -7.94
N ALA A 87 -7.37 -11.40 -7.87
CA ALA A 87 -7.54 -12.16 -6.64
C ALA A 87 -6.21 -12.68 -6.09
N ASP A 88 -5.40 -13.31 -6.95
CA ASP A 88 -4.10 -13.86 -6.54
C ASP A 88 -3.11 -12.79 -6.09
N ASN A 89 -3.10 -11.60 -6.73
CA ASN A 89 -2.31 -10.45 -6.31
C ASN A 89 -2.75 -9.90 -4.95
N PHE A 90 -4.04 -9.75 -4.69
CA PHE A 90 -4.53 -9.29 -3.40
C PHE A 90 -4.25 -10.31 -2.28
N ILE A 91 -4.41 -11.61 -2.56
CA ILE A 91 -4.04 -12.67 -1.61
C ILE A 91 -2.54 -12.61 -1.28
N ALA A 92 -1.68 -12.44 -2.29
CA ALA A 92 -0.24 -12.29 -2.08
C ALA A 92 0.10 -11.04 -1.26
N TYR A 93 -0.60 -9.92 -1.52
CA TYR A 93 -0.46 -8.68 -0.74
C TYR A 93 -0.77 -8.90 0.74
N PHE A 94 -1.92 -9.49 1.09
CA PHE A 94 -2.30 -9.73 2.48
C PHE A 94 -1.41 -10.74 3.19
N ARG A 95 -0.99 -11.81 2.49
CA ARG A 95 0.02 -12.73 3.02
C ARG A 95 1.36 -12.03 3.31
N GLY A 96 1.77 -11.12 2.44
CA GLY A 96 2.96 -10.31 2.61
C GLY A 96 2.82 -9.27 3.73
N LEU A 97 1.64 -8.66 3.88
CA LEU A 97 1.33 -7.71 4.93
C LEU A 97 1.50 -8.34 6.32
N LEU A 98 0.88 -9.51 6.55
CA LEU A 98 0.94 -10.23 7.82
C LEU A 98 2.34 -10.74 8.17
N LYS A 99 3.22 -10.94 7.19
CA LYS A 99 4.60 -11.42 7.40
C LYS A 99 5.64 -10.31 7.55
N ASN A 100 5.26 -9.05 7.31
CA ASN A 100 6.21 -7.95 7.27
C ASN A 100 5.79 -6.83 8.23
N PRO A 101 6.42 -6.72 9.41
CA PRO A 101 6.09 -5.70 10.40
C PRO A 101 6.19 -4.26 9.87
N ASP A 102 7.12 -3.99 8.94
CA ASP A 102 7.28 -2.65 8.37
C ASP A 102 6.12 -2.28 7.44
N ARG A 103 5.53 -3.26 6.73
CA ARG A 103 4.29 -3.06 5.96
C ARG A 103 3.10 -2.78 6.86
N LEU A 104 2.95 -3.52 7.96
CA LEU A 104 1.90 -3.27 8.95
C LEU A 104 2.03 -1.86 9.54
N ARG A 105 3.23 -1.45 9.99
CA ARG A 105 3.47 -0.08 10.49
C ARG A 105 3.09 0.98 9.48
N PHE A 106 3.48 0.78 8.21
CA PHE A 106 3.11 1.72 7.16
C PHE A 106 1.59 1.83 6.99
N CYS A 107 0.87 0.71 6.98
CA CYS A 107 -0.60 0.71 6.90
C CYS A 107 -1.23 1.43 8.10
N CYS A 108 -0.74 1.21 9.33
CA CYS A 108 -1.18 1.94 10.52
C CYS A 108 -1.04 3.47 10.35
N ILE A 109 0.10 3.93 9.79
CA ILE A 109 0.33 5.34 9.55
C ILE A 109 -0.55 5.85 8.42
N PHE A 110 -0.65 5.11 7.32
CA PHE A 110 -1.40 5.51 6.13
C PHE A 110 -2.91 5.61 6.41
N ASN A 111 -3.45 4.76 7.27
CA ASN A 111 -4.83 4.83 7.72
C ASN A 111 -5.17 6.08 8.56
N GLN A 112 -4.15 6.83 8.99
CA GLN A 112 -4.35 8.11 9.67
C GLN A 112 -4.45 9.31 8.71
N HIS A 113 -4.73 9.08 7.42
CA HIS A 113 -4.76 10.13 6.39
C HIS A 113 -5.69 11.31 6.73
N GLY A 114 -6.82 11.08 7.40
CA GLY A 114 -7.71 12.14 7.87
C GLY A 114 -7.16 12.98 9.04
N ARG A 115 -6.03 12.60 9.65
CA ARG A 115 -5.40 13.28 10.79
C ARG A 115 -4.04 13.90 10.44
N ILE A 116 -3.44 13.49 9.34
CA ILE A 116 -2.11 13.94 8.90
C ILE A 116 -2.26 14.59 7.53
N PRO A 117 -2.19 15.94 7.43
CA PRO A 117 -2.42 16.65 6.16
C PRO A 117 -1.52 16.18 4.99
N ALA A 118 -0.26 15.82 5.28
CA ALA A 118 0.65 15.27 4.28
C ALA A 118 0.16 13.93 3.69
N LEU A 119 -0.49 13.09 4.49
CA LEU A 119 -1.10 11.84 4.03
C LEU A 119 -2.37 12.05 3.23
N GLU A 120 -3.12 13.11 3.51
CA GLU A 120 -4.37 13.40 2.80
C GLU A 120 -4.16 13.57 1.29
N LYS A 121 -3.10 14.29 0.91
CA LYS A 121 -2.73 14.42 -0.51
C LYS A 121 -2.33 13.07 -1.11
N LEU A 122 -1.44 12.34 -0.44
CA LEU A 122 -1.00 11.01 -0.89
C LEU A 122 -2.18 10.05 -1.03
N TYR A 123 -3.07 10.04 -0.05
CA TYR A 123 -4.27 9.20 -0.08
C TYR A 123 -5.15 9.50 -1.28
N ARG A 124 -5.41 10.78 -1.58
CA ARG A 124 -6.18 11.18 -2.76
C ARG A 124 -5.52 10.74 -4.07
N ASP A 125 -4.20 10.92 -4.18
CA ASP A 125 -3.45 10.57 -5.39
C ASP A 125 -3.51 9.05 -5.64
N TYR A 126 -3.31 8.21 -4.61
CA TYR A 126 -3.43 6.76 -4.73
C TYR A 126 -4.88 6.30 -4.95
N THR A 127 -5.86 6.93 -4.29
CA THR A 127 -7.28 6.61 -4.50
C THR A 127 -7.69 6.86 -5.95
N ALA A 128 -7.27 7.99 -6.54
CA ALA A 128 -7.53 8.27 -7.94
C ALA A 128 -6.90 7.24 -8.89
N LEU A 129 -5.66 6.79 -8.60
CA LEU A 129 -5.00 5.73 -9.34
C LEU A 129 -5.76 4.40 -9.25
N TRP A 130 -6.14 3.97 -8.05
CA TRP A 130 -6.88 2.72 -7.84
C TRP A 130 -8.28 2.75 -8.48
N GLN A 131 -8.94 3.92 -8.48
CA GLN A 131 -10.18 4.12 -9.22
C GLN A 131 -10.00 3.91 -10.72
N ALA A 132 -8.94 4.48 -11.29
CA ALA A 132 -8.64 4.31 -12.71
C ALA A 132 -8.34 2.85 -13.05
N GLN A 133 -7.52 2.18 -12.24
CA GLN A 133 -7.21 0.74 -12.39
C GLN A 133 -8.47 -0.13 -12.27
N SER A 134 -9.38 0.19 -11.35
CA SER A 134 -10.65 -0.54 -11.20
C SER A 134 -11.54 -0.40 -12.43
N ARG A 135 -11.67 0.82 -12.98
CA ARG A 135 -12.43 1.03 -14.23
C ARG A 135 -11.85 0.21 -15.38
N GLU A 136 -10.53 0.20 -15.52
CA GLU A 136 -9.85 -0.59 -16.56
C GLU A 136 -10.06 -2.09 -16.33
N ALA A 137 -9.94 -2.58 -15.10
CA ALA A 137 -10.20 -3.98 -14.75
C ALA A 137 -11.63 -4.41 -15.10
N VAL A 138 -12.63 -3.58 -14.79
CA VAL A 138 -14.03 -3.85 -15.13
C VAL A 138 -14.22 -3.87 -16.64
N GLN A 139 -13.64 -2.92 -17.35
CA GLN A 139 -13.72 -2.88 -18.81
C GLN A 139 -13.11 -4.15 -19.44
N ARG A 140 -11.92 -4.56 -18.98
CA ARG A 140 -11.27 -5.81 -19.42
C ARG A 140 -12.09 -7.05 -19.08
N GLY A 141 -12.63 -7.13 -17.86
CA GLY A 141 -13.49 -8.24 -17.45
C GLY A 141 -14.73 -8.38 -18.33
N LYS A 142 -15.33 -7.27 -18.78
CA LYS A 142 -16.43 -7.28 -19.75
C LYS A 142 -15.99 -7.77 -21.13
N GLU A 143 -14.85 -7.29 -21.62
CA GLU A 143 -14.28 -7.67 -22.90
C GLU A 143 -13.91 -9.16 -22.94
N ASN A 144 -13.39 -9.69 -21.84
CA ASN A 144 -13.00 -11.11 -21.70
C ASN A 144 -14.18 -12.02 -21.36
N GLY A 145 -15.38 -11.47 -21.07
CA GLY A 145 -16.56 -12.24 -20.65
C GLY A 145 -16.48 -12.76 -19.20
N GLU A 146 -15.59 -12.20 -18.39
CA GLU A 146 -15.44 -12.52 -16.97
C GLU A 146 -16.49 -11.80 -16.09
N LEU A 147 -17.00 -10.65 -16.55
CA LEU A 147 -18.03 -9.85 -15.90
C LEU A 147 -19.24 -9.68 -16.82
N HIS A 148 -20.40 -9.46 -16.18
CA HIS A 148 -21.60 -9.09 -16.92
C HIS A 148 -21.39 -7.75 -17.64
N ARG A 149 -21.98 -7.59 -18.83
CA ARG A 149 -21.84 -6.37 -19.65
C ARG A 149 -22.36 -5.11 -18.98
N ASP A 150 -23.31 -5.25 -18.06
CA ASP A 150 -23.95 -4.16 -17.32
C ASP A 150 -23.27 -3.89 -15.97
N ALA A 151 -22.16 -4.58 -15.63
CA ALA A 151 -21.41 -4.35 -14.40
C ALA A 151 -21.00 -2.87 -14.28
N ASP A 152 -21.32 -2.25 -13.14
CA ASP A 152 -21.03 -0.84 -12.89
C ASP A 152 -19.60 -0.69 -12.30
N PRO A 153 -18.66 0.00 -13.00
CA PRO A 153 -17.30 0.15 -12.53
C PRO A 153 -17.19 0.91 -11.20
N GLU A 154 -18.04 1.90 -10.96
CA GLU A 154 -18.01 2.70 -9.73
C GLU A 154 -18.52 1.88 -8.54
N TYR A 155 -19.59 1.11 -8.74
CA TYR A 155 -20.11 0.20 -7.73
C TYR A 155 -19.10 -0.89 -7.35
N LEU A 156 -18.48 -1.53 -8.35
CA LEU A 156 -17.49 -2.59 -8.12
C LEU A 156 -16.22 -2.03 -7.44
N TYR A 157 -15.77 -0.82 -7.81
CA TYR A 157 -14.68 -0.14 -7.11
C TYR A 157 -15.02 0.08 -5.63
N PHE A 158 -16.22 0.64 -5.36
CA PHE A 158 -16.67 0.91 -4.00
C PHE A 158 -16.73 -0.36 -3.15
N TYR A 159 -17.26 -1.43 -3.73
CA TYR A 159 -17.35 -2.73 -3.10
C TYR A 159 -15.97 -3.33 -2.79
N LEU A 160 -15.03 -3.31 -3.75
CA LEU A 160 -13.65 -3.75 -3.53
C LEU A 160 -12.95 -2.94 -2.45
N MET A 161 -13.09 -1.62 -2.47
CA MET A 161 -12.46 -0.75 -1.47
C MET A 161 -13.00 -0.99 -0.06
N MET A 162 -14.29 -1.25 0.08
CA MET A 162 -14.90 -1.60 1.37
C MET A 162 -14.29 -2.90 1.94
N ILE A 163 -14.21 -3.94 1.11
CA ILE A 163 -13.63 -5.22 1.51
C ILE A 163 -12.14 -5.08 1.81
N PHE A 164 -11.38 -4.42 0.91
CA PHE A 164 -9.93 -4.23 1.08
C PHE A 164 -9.62 -3.46 2.36
N THR A 165 -10.31 -2.34 2.61
CA THR A 165 -10.12 -1.53 3.81
C THR A 165 -10.47 -2.32 5.07
N GLY A 166 -11.59 -3.06 5.06
CA GLY A 166 -11.97 -3.91 6.19
C GLY A 166 -10.95 -5.01 6.49
N LEU A 167 -10.39 -5.65 5.45
CA LEU A 167 -9.33 -6.65 5.63
C LEU A 167 -8.04 -6.04 6.17
N VAL A 168 -7.65 -4.85 5.71
CA VAL A 168 -6.47 -4.13 6.26
C VAL A 168 -6.70 -3.82 7.74
N GLU A 169 -7.85 -3.26 8.12
CA GLU A 169 -8.17 -2.98 9.53
C GLU A 169 -8.10 -4.24 10.40
N LEU A 170 -8.66 -5.36 9.95
CA LEU A 170 -8.56 -6.63 10.68
C LEU A 170 -7.11 -7.10 10.84
N CYS A 171 -6.28 -6.93 9.81
CA CYS A 171 -4.85 -7.27 9.89
C CYS A 171 -4.09 -6.35 10.87
N LEU A 172 -4.51 -5.09 11.01
CA LEU A 172 -3.90 -4.15 11.95
C LEU A 172 -4.35 -4.39 13.40
N ASP A 173 -5.63 -4.70 13.59
CA ASP A 173 -6.21 -4.91 14.92
C ASP A 173 -5.78 -6.25 15.55
N GLN A 174 -5.71 -7.31 14.74
CA GLN A 174 -5.46 -8.67 15.22
C GLN A 174 -4.47 -9.43 14.32
N PRO A 175 -3.22 -8.95 14.16
CA PRO A 175 -2.27 -9.52 13.18
C PRO A 175 -1.93 -11.00 13.46
N ASP A 176 -2.02 -11.43 14.71
CA ASP A 176 -1.70 -12.80 15.15
C ASP A 176 -2.96 -13.69 15.29
N ALA A 177 -4.14 -13.22 14.83
CA ALA A 177 -5.37 -13.99 14.95
C ALA A 177 -5.26 -15.33 14.20
N PRO A 178 -5.67 -16.45 14.84
CA PRO A 178 -5.63 -17.77 14.21
C PRO A 178 -6.41 -17.76 12.89
N HIS A 179 -5.80 -18.33 11.85
CA HIS A 179 -6.41 -18.48 10.51
C HIS A 179 -6.67 -17.15 9.75
N LEU A 180 -6.24 -15.98 10.25
CA LEU A 180 -6.50 -14.70 9.61
C LEU A 180 -6.08 -14.69 8.12
N ALA A 181 -4.88 -15.18 7.81
CA ALA A 181 -4.40 -15.27 6.42
C ALA A 181 -5.32 -16.13 5.53
N GLN A 182 -5.85 -17.23 6.07
CA GLN A 182 -6.79 -18.11 5.35
C GLN A 182 -8.15 -17.43 5.14
N TYR A 183 -8.62 -16.69 6.15
CA TYR A 183 -9.87 -15.94 6.05
C TYR A 183 -9.76 -14.78 5.06
N CYS A 184 -8.65 -14.04 5.05
CA CYS A 184 -8.39 -13.01 4.03
C CYS A 184 -8.42 -13.61 2.61
N GLU A 185 -7.74 -14.74 2.40
CA GLU A 185 -7.76 -15.43 1.10
C GLU A 185 -9.18 -15.84 0.69
N ARG A 186 -9.92 -16.46 1.61
CA ARG A 186 -11.30 -16.90 1.33
C ARG A 186 -12.20 -15.72 1.00
N VAL A 187 -12.18 -14.65 1.81
CA VAL A 187 -12.98 -13.45 1.56
C VAL A 187 -12.66 -12.85 0.18
N ILE A 188 -11.39 -12.77 -0.20
CA ILE A 188 -10.99 -12.23 -1.51
C ILE A 188 -11.55 -13.11 -2.64
N ARG A 189 -11.40 -14.44 -2.56
CA ARG A 189 -11.92 -15.35 -3.60
C ARG A 189 -13.44 -15.31 -3.70
N ASP A 190 -14.15 -15.34 -2.56
CA ASP A 190 -15.60 -15.27 -2.50
C ASP A 190 -16.10 -13.91 -3.06
N THR A 191 -15.38 -12.81 -2.75
CA THR A 191 -15.67 -11.47 -3.28
C THR A 191 -15.55 -11.43 -4.80
N ILE A 192 -14.44 -11.91 -5.36
CA ILE A 192 -14.24 -11.93 -6.82
C ILE A 192 -15.29 -12.81 -7.50
N ALA A 193 -15.58 -13.99 -6.95
CA ALA A 193 -16.62 -14.88 -7.49
C ALA A 193 -18.01 -14.22 -7.48
N LEU A 194 -18.35 -13.51 -6.42
CA LEU A 194 -19.61 -12.76 -6.34
C LEU A 194 -19.67 -11.64 -7.39
N MET A 195 -18.59 -10.88 -7.57
CA MET A 195 -18.52 -9.78 -8.54
C MET A 195 -18.71 -10.26 -9.98
N GLN A 196 -18.29 -11.49 -10.29
CA GLN A 196 -18.52 -12.11 -11.60
C GLN A 196 -19.99 -12.47 -11.86
N THR A 197 -20.83 -12.46 -10.83
CA THR A 197 -22.27 -12.71 -10.93
C THR A 197 -23.13 -11.44 -10.92
N LEU A 198 -22.54 -10.29 -10.59
CA LEU A 198 -23.19 -8.97 -10.57
C LEU A 198 -23.09 -8.30 -11.94
#